data_e5468cde63c3be2e53a65fc7472680b7
#
_entry.id   e5468cde63c3be2e53a65fc7472680b7
#
_cell.length_a   1.000
_cell.length_b   1.000
_cell.length_c   1.000
_cell.angle_alpha   90.00
_cell.angle_beta   90.00
_cell.angle_gamma   90.00
#
_symmetry.space_group_name_H-M   'P 1'
#
loop_
_entity.id
_entity.type
_entity.pdbx_description
1 polymer ?
#
loop_
_entity_poly.entity_id
_entity_poly.type
_entity_poly.pdbx_seq_one_letter_code
_entity_poly.pdbx_strand_id
1 'polypeptide(L)'
;MALTLGIVGGGQLARMMIAPAVELGVDVRVLAEEPGMAAALAATATGDYRDLETVRAFARGVDVLTFDHEHVPQEVLRALVADGVRVHPGPDALQFAQDKLLMRARLAGLGMPQPEWARVTDAAGLQSFLDEHGGRAVVKTPRGGYDGKGVRVVADPEEVADWFDCGELLAE
;
A
#
# COMPACT_ATOMS: atom_id res chain seq x y z
N MET A 1 16.42 13.36 -24.19
CA MET A 1 16.94 12.68 -22.99
C MET A 1 16.00 11.52 -22.69
N ALA A 2 16.53 10.38 -22.23
CA ALA A 2 15.70 9.27 -21.78
C ALA A 2 14.84 9.71 -20.56
N LEU A 3 13.64 9.16 -20.44
CA LEU A 3 12.78 9.36 -19.26
C LEU A 3 13.45 8.69 -18.05
N THR A 4 13.53 9.37 -16.93
CA THR A 4 14.04 8.83 -15.68
C THR A 4 12.88 8.52 -14.72
N LEU A 5 12.68 7.24 -14.42
CA LEU A 5 11.70 6.74 -13.46
C LEU A 5 12.35 6.58 -12.09
N GLY A 6 11.84 7.29 -11.08
CA GLY A 6 12.18 7.07 -9.69
C GLY A 6 11.24 6.06 -9.04
N ILE A 7 11.79 5.09 -8.33
CA ILE A 7 11.01 4.10 -7.58
C ILE A 7 11.34 4.26 -6.10
N VAL A 8 10.33 4.47 -5.28
CA VAL A 8 10.46 4.48 -3.82
C VAL A 8 10.19 3.08 -3.29
N GLY A 9 11.17 2.53 -2.56
CA GLY A 9 11.22 1.15 -2.12
C GLY A 9 12.19 0.31 -2.96
N GLY A 10 13.08 -0.43 -2.27
CA GLY A 10 14.14 -1.23 -2.89
C GLY A 10 13.82 -2.72 -3.01
N GLY A 11 12.55 -3.10 -2.95
CA GLY A 11 12.09 -4.48 -2.89
C GLY A 11 12.09 -5.22 -4.22
N GLN A 12 11.38 -6.35 -4.22
CA GLN A 12 11.35 -7.26 -5.36
C GLN A 12 10.60 -6.68 -6.56
N LEU A 13 9.54 -5.90 -6.35
CA LEU A 13 8.78 -5.29 -7.44
C LEU A 13 9.63 -4.24 -8.16
N ALA A 14 10.37 -3.40 -7.42
CA ALA A 14 11.33 -2.47 -8.02
C ALA A 14 12.38 -3.20 -8.86
N ARG A 15 12.93 -4.31 -8.35
CA ARG A 15 13.87 -5.14 -9.11
C ARG A 15 13.28 -5.66 -10.41
N MET A 16 12.02 -6.11 -10.39
CA MET A 16 11.35 -6.65 -11.58
C MET A 16 11.09 -5.57 -12.64
N MET A 17 11.00 -4.30 -12.27
CA MET A 17 10.82 -3.19 -13.20
C MET A 17 12.10 -2.83 -13.99
N ILE A 18 13.29 -3.25 -13.53
CA ILE A 18 14.58 -2.84 -14.13
C ILE A 18 14.71 -3.36 -15.58
N ALA A 19 14.48 -4.65 -15.80
CA ALA A 19 14.66 -5.23 -17.13
C ALA A 19 13.68 -4.65 -18.18
N PRO A 20 12.36 -4.57 -17.93
CA PRO A 20 11.43 -3.90 -18.84
C PRO A 20 11.76 -2.43 -19.10
N ALA A 21 12.25 -1.69 -18.10
CA ALA A 21 12.65 -0.30 -18.28
C ALA A 21 13.83 -0.15 -19.25
N VAL A 22 14.82 -1.04 -19.15
CA VAL A 22 15.94 -1.08 -20.09
C VAL A 22 15.45 -1.33 -21.53
N GLU A 23 14.55 -2.28 -21.72
CA GLU A 23 13.95 -2.59 -23.04
C GLU A 23 13.17 -1.40 -23.62
N LEU A 24 12.55 -0.60 -22.77
CA LEU A 24 11.77 0.59 -23.15
C LEU A 24 12.66 1.86 -23.28
N GLY A 25 13.95 1.78 -22.99
CA GLY A 25 14.85 2.94 -22.99
C GLY A 25 14.55 3.95 -21.87
N VAL A 26 14.06 3.47 -20.73
CA VAL A 26 13.75 4.26 -19.52
C VAL A 26 14.88 4.05 -18.51
N ASP A 27 15.45 5.14 -18.00
CA ASP A 27 16.39 5.09 -16.89
C ASP A 27 15.65 4.85 -15.57
N VAL A 28 16.12 3.91 -14.76
CA VAL A 28 15.54 3.61 -13.44
C VAL A 28 16.49 4.05 -12.33
N ARG A 29 15.91 4.74 -11.34
CA ARG A 29 16.56 5.07 -10.07
C ARG A 29 15.70 4.56 -8.91
N VAL A 30 16.33 4.04 -7.87
CA VAL A 30 15.61 3.50 -6.71
C VAL A 30 16.09 4.20 -5.44
N LEU A 31 15.13 4.66 -4.63
CA LEU A 31 15.34 5.02 -3.23
C LEU A 31 15.06 3.76 -2.39
N ALA A 32 16.12 3.09 -1.97
CA ALA A 32 16.04 1.90 -1.13
C ALA A 32 16.02 2.28 0.35
N GLU A 33 15.36 1.49 1.20
CA GLU A 33 15.35 1.70 2.65
C GLU A 33 16.72 1.43 3.27
N GLU A 34 17.44 0.44 2.72
CA GLU A 34 18.78 0.06 3.17
C GLU A 34 19.64 -0.45 2.01
N PRO A 35 20.96 -0.47 2.16
CA PRO A 35 21.86 -1.03 1.15
C PRO A 35 21.64 -2.53 0.95
N GLY A 36 21.79 -3.00 -0.30
CA GLY A 36 21.76 -4.43 -0.63
C GLY A 36 20.37 -5.04 -0.78
N MET A 37 19.30 -4.24 -0.79
CA MET A 37 17.95 -4.70 -1.10
C MET A 37 17.84 -5.29 -2.51
N ALA A 38 16.73 -5.93 -2.82
CA ALA A 38 16.51 -6.66 -4.07
C ALA A 38 16.80 -5.84 -5.34
N ALA A 39 16.48 -4.54 -5.33
CA ALA A 39 16.69 -3.61 -6.44
C ALA A 39 18.05 -2.89 -6.40
N ALA A 40 19.07 -3.44 -5.70
CA ALA A 40 20.38 -2.80 -5.50
C ALA A 40 21.08 -2.36 -6.81
N LEU A 41 20.82 -3.02 -7.93
CA LEU A 41 21.37 -2.64 -9.25
C LEU A 41 20.97 -1.23 -9.70
N ALA A 42 19.80 -0.73 -9.28
CA ALA A 42 19.29 0.58 -9.61
C ALA A 42 19.21 1.52 -8.40
N ALA A 43 19.63 1.07 -7.22
CA ALA A 43 19.60 1.87 -5.99
C ALA A 43 20.62 3.01 -6.08
N THR A 44 20.13 4.23 -6.27
CA THR A 44 20.92 5.46 -6.37
C THR A 44 20.87 6.31 -5.11
N ALA A 45 19.96 5.99 -4.19
CA ALA A 45 19.81 6.62 -2.89
C ALA A 45 19.37 5.60 -1.85
N THR A 46 19.67 5.87 -0.59
CA THR A 46 19.20 5.10 0.56
C THR A 46 18.60 6.05 1.57
N GLY A 47 17.42 5.70 2.12
CA GLY A 47 16.77 6.52 3.14
C GLY A 47 15.34 6.10 3.42
N ASP A 48 14.75 6.73 4.45
CA ASP A 48 13.38 6.44 4.89
C ASP A 48 12.38 7.14 3.97
N TYR A 49 11.50 6.35 3.36
CA TYR A 49 10.39 6.85 2.53
C TYR A 49 9.31 7.61 3.33
N ARG A 50 9.35 7.54 4.66
CA ARG A 50 8.45 8.31 5.55
C ARG A 50 8.95 9.72 5.76
N ASP A 51 10.24 9.97 5.55
CA ASP A 51 10.82 11.31 5.65
C ASP A 51 10.63 12.08 4.35
N LEU A 52 9.82 13.14 4.42
CA LEU A 52 9.50 13.99 3.27
C LEU A 52 10.76 14.58 2.60
N GLU A 53 11.76 15.02 3.37
CA GLU A 53 12.94 15.65 2.79
C GLU A 53 13.81 14.63 2.05
N THR A 54 13.89 13.40 2.54
CA THR A 54 14.57 12.29 1.85
C THR A 54 13.92 12.01 0.50
N VAL A 55 12.58 11.82 0.46
CA VAL A 55 11.86 11.54 -0.79
C VAL A 55 11.89 12.76 -1.73
N ARG A 56 11.76 13.97 -1.19
CA ARG A 56 11.87 15.22 -1.95
C ARG A 56 13.25 15.38 -2.61
N ALA A 57 14.32 15.07 -1.89
CA ALA A 57 15.68 15.11 -2.43
C ALA A 57 15.87 14.11 -3.57
N PHE A 58 15.37 12.89 -3.41
CA PHE A 58 15.38 11.86 -4.43
C PHE A 58 14.56 12.25 -5.67
N ALA A 59 13.36 12.80 -5.47
CA ALA A 59 12.44 13.20 -6.54
C ALA A 59 13.02 14.29 -7.48
N ARG A 60 13.94 15.12 -7.01
CA ARG A 60 14.62 16.13 -7.86
C ARG A 60 15.43 15.54 -9.01
N GLY A 61 15.82 14.27 -8.90
CA GLY A 61 16.64 13.58 -9.88
C GLY A 61 15.86 12.74 -10.89
N VAL A 62 14.54 12.76 -10.86
CA VAL A 62 13.69 11.89 -11.69
C VAL A 62 12.57 12.67 -12.37
N ASP A 63 12.07 12.15 -13.48
CA ASP A 63 10.97 12.76 -14.23
C ASP A 63 9.60 12.32 -13.71
N VAL A 64 9.49 11.10 -13.19
CA VAL A 64 8.27 10.50 -12.65
C VAL A 64 8.65 9.68 -11.43
N LEU A 65 7.81 9.71 -10.40
CA LEU A 65 7.94 8.93 -9.18
C LEU A 65 6.88 7.85 -9.11
N THR A 66 7.29 6.62 -8.80
CA THR A 66 6.42 5.48 -8.51
C THR A 66 6.90 4.73 -7.26
N PHE A 67 6.26 3.62 -6.91
CA PHE A 67 6.48 2.92 -5.65
C PHE A 67 6.63 1.42 -5.86
N ASP A 68 7.46 0.79 -5.03
CA ASP A 68 7.59 -0.66 -4.90
C ASP A 68 6.51 -1.25 -3.96
N HIS A 69 5.98 -0.41 -3.08
CA HIS A 69 4.98 -0.76 -2.07
C HIS A 69 4.03 0.41 -1.79
N GLU A 70 2.93 0.16 -1.09
CA GLU A 70 1.91 1.16 -0.76
C GLU A 70 2.20 1.99 0.51
N HIS A 71 3.32 1.80 1.20
CA HIS A 71 3.50 2.32 2.57
C HIS A 71 3.94 3.78 2.68
N VAL A 72 4.20 4.47 1.56
CA VAL A 72 4.56 5.89 1.59
C VAL A 72 3.40 6.71 2.16
N PRO A 73 3.62 7.53 3.22
CA PRO A 73 2.55 8.28 3.86
C PRO A 73 1.83 9.24 2.91
N GLN A 74 0.51 9.37 3.07
CA GLN A 74 -0.32 10.24 2.22
C GLN A 74 0.12 11.72 2.28
N GLU A 75 0.57 12.19 3.44
CA GLU A 75 1.10 13.54 3.62
C GLU A 75 2.37 13.79 2.80
N VAL A 76 3.26 12.78 2.70
CA VAL A 76 4.48 12.85 1.86
C VAL A 76 4.07 12.93 0.39
N LEU A 77 3.15 12.07 -0.06
CA LEU A 77 2.68 12.05 -1.44
C LEU A 77 2.02 13.36 -1.84
N ARG A 78 1.15 13.91 -0.98
CA ARG A 78 0.46 15.17 -1.24
C ARG A 78 1.42 16.37 -1.28
N ALA A 79 2.44 16.38 -0.41
CA ALA A 79 3.48 17.40 -0.44
C ALA A 79 4.29 17.35 -1.74
N LEU A 80 4.69 16.16 -2.20
CA LEU A 80 5.41 16.00 -3.47
C LEU A 80 4.59 16.46 -4.67
N VAL A 81 3.29 16.14 -4.71
CA VAL A 81 2.39 16.60 -5.78
C VAL A 81 2.25 18.13 -5.73
N ALA A 82 2.14 18.73 -4.54
CA ALA A 82 2.09 20.20 -4.37
C ALA A 82 3.38 20.86 -4.83
N ASP A 83 4.53 20.21 -4.71
CA ASP A 83 5.83 20.65 -5.22
C ASP A 83 5.98 20.46 -6.74
N GLY A 84 4.96 19.92 -7.42
CA GLY A 84 4.98 19.71 -8.87
C GLY A 84 5.64 18.39 -9.31
N VAL A 85 5.94 17.47 -8.38
CA VAL A 85 6.46 16.14 -8.71
C VAL A 85 5.36 15.30 -9.37
N ARG A 86 5.67 14.66 -10.48
CA ARG A 86 4.75 13.71 -11.13
C ARG A 86 4.78 12.38 -10.41
N VAL A 87 3.78 12.13 -9.57
CA VAL A 87 3.63 10.94 -8.73
C VAL A 87 2.59 10.00 -9.31
N HIS A 88 2.95 8.76 -9.64
CA HIS A 88 2.05 7.75 -10.20
C HIS A 88 2.25 6.36 -9.53
N PRO A 89 1.19 5.74 -8.98
CA PRO A 89 -0.16 6.30 -8.83
C PRO A 89 -0.17 7.53 -7.90
N GLY A 90 -1.07 8.48 -8.15
CA GLY A 90 -1.22 9.65 -7.28
C GLY A 90 -1.80 9.28 -5.90
N PRO A 91 -1.72 10.19 -4.91
CA PRO A 91 -2.19 9.93 -3.55
C PRO A 91 -3.65 9.47 -3.48
N ASP A 92 -4.52 10.05 -4.30
CA ASP A 92 -5.95 9.71 -4.33
C ASP A 92 -6.23 8.30 -4.88
N ALA A 93 -5.32 7.73 -5.66
CA ALA A 93 -5.40 6.34 -6.10
C ALA A 93 -4.72 5.40 -5.10
N LEU A 94 -3.53 5.76 -4.62
CA LEU A 94 -2.74 4.90 -3.73
C LEU A 94 -3.43 4.65 -2.38
N GLN A 95 -4.24 5.60 -1.87
CA GLN A 95 -4.99 5.41 -0.62
C GLN A 95 -5.85 4.14 -0.60
N PHE A 96 -6.36 3.70 -1.76
CA PHE A 96 -7.16 2.48 -1.83
C PHE A 96 -6.33 1.20 -1.74
N ALA A 97 -5.05 1.25 -2.09
CA ALA A 97 -4.12 0.15 -1.81
C ALA A 97 -3.69 0.14 -0.34
N GLN A 98 -3.64 1.32 0.31
CA GLN A 98 -3.24 1.47 1.71
C GLN A 98 -4.31 1.05 2.70
N ASP A 99 -5.60 1.13 2.34
CA ASP A 99 -6.72 0.96 3.26
C ASP A 99 -7.83 0.12 2.62
N LYS A 100 -8.00 -1.09 3.14
CA LYS A 100 -8.95 -2.07 2.62
C LYS A 100 -10.42 -1.64 2.81
N LEU A 101 -10.73 -0.91 3.89
CA LEU A 101 -12.08 -0.38 4.11
C LEU A 101 -12.42 0.72 3.12
N LEU A 102 -11.48 1.64 2.85
CA LEU A 102 -11.66 2.65 1.81
C LEU A 102 -11.83 2.01 0.43
N MET A 103 -11.02 0.98 0.12
CA MET A 103 -11.13 0.24 -1.13
C MET A 103 -12.52 -0.41 -1.27
N ARG A 104 -13.00 -1.14 -0.25
CA ARG A 104 -14.33 -1.77 -0.25
C ARG A 104 -15.46 -0.76 -0.45
N ALA A 105 -15.43 0.34 0.28
CA ALA A 105 -16.41 1.41 0.15
C ALA A 105 -16.40 2.04 -1.26
N ARG A 106 -15.20 2.25 -1.83
CA ARG A 106 -15.07 2.78 -3.20
C ARG A 106 -15.63 1.84 -4.24
N LEU A 107 -15.31 0.55 -4.16
CA LEU A 107 -15.81 -0.47 -5.09
C LEU A 107 -17.33 -0.60 -4.99
N ALA A 108 -17.90 -0.59 -3.78
CA ALA A 108 -19.34 -0.57 -3.58
C ALA A 108 -20.00 0.63 -4.24
N GLY A 109 -19.44 1.83 -4.05
CA GLY A 109 -19.94 3.06 -4.67
C GLY A 109 -19.85 3.09 -6.19
N LEU A 110 -19.02 2.23 -6.79
CA LEU A 110 -18.91 2.03 -8.25
C LEU A 110 -19.80 0.89 -8.76
N GLY A 111 -20.53 0.20 -7.89
CA GLY A 111 -21.33 -0.98 -8.25
C GLY A 111 -20.49 -2.18 -8.70
N MET A 112 -19.24 -2.25 -8.29
CA MET A 112 -18.34 -3.35 -8.64
C MET A 112 -18.69 -4.60 -7.83
N PRO A 113 -18.72 -5.79 -8.45
CA PRO A 113 -18.87 -7.05 -7.73
C PRO A 113 -17.76 -7.23 -6.70
N GLN A 114 -18.16 -7.58 -5.49
CA GLN A 114 -17.24 -7.85 -4.37
C GLN A 114 -17.92 -8.79 -3.36
N PRO A 115 -17.16 -9.44 -2.45
CA PRO A 115 -17.77 -10.18 -1.35
C PRO A 115 -18.68 -9.29 -0.50
N GLU A 116 -19.63 -9.89 0.20
CA GLU A 116 -20.32 -9.23 1.32
C GLU A 116 -19.27 -8.83 2.35
N TRP A 117 -19.36 -7.62 2.89
CA TRP A 117 -18.37 -7.10 3.81
C TRP A 117 -18.99 -6.11 4.80
N ALA A 118 -18.35 -6.02 5.96
CA ALA A 118 -18.68 -5.02 6.96
C ALA A 118 -17.43 -4.41 7.61
N ARG A 119 -17.59 -3.19 8.07
CA ARG A 119 -16.69 -2.56 9.03
C ARG A 119 -17.14 -3.00 10.41
N VAL A 120 -16.27 -3.63 11.18
CA VAL A 120 -16.55 -4.08 12.53
C VAL A 120 -15.60 -3.38 13.51
N THR A 121 -16.16 -2.90 14.62
CA THR A 121 -15.44 -2.09 15.62
C THR A 121 -15.23 -2.82 16.94
N ASP A 122 -15.93 -3.95 17.11
CA ASP A 122 -15.93 -4.75 18.32
C ASP A 122 -16.36 -6.20 18.06
N ALA A 123 -16.23 -7.04 19.08
CA ALA A 123 -16.60 -8.44 19.01
C ALA A 123 -18.10 -8.66 18.72
N ALA A 124 -18.97 -7.79 19.22
CA ALA A 124 -20.42 -7.91 19.00
C ALA A 124 -20.80 -7.64 17.53
N GLY A 125 -20.17 -6.64 16.90
CA GLY A 125 -20.34 -6.36 15.48
C GLY A 125 -19.82 -7.49 14.61
N LEU A 126 -18.67 -8.10 14.96
CA LEU A 126 -18.15 -9.26 14.27
C LEU A 126 -19.07 -10.49 14.44
N GLN A 127 -19.59 -10.73 15.66
CA GLN A 127 -20.54 -11.82 15.89
C GLN A 127 -21.79 -11.68 15.03
N SER A 128 -22.36 -10.46 14.95
CA SER A 128 -23.53 -10.21 14.10
C SER A 128 -23.23 -10.52 12.63
N PHE A 129 -22.06 -10.13 12.14
CA PHE A 129 -21.64 -10.44 10.77
C PHE A 129 -21.51 -11.96 10.55
N LEU A 130 -20.90 -12.69 11.50
CA LEU A 130 -20.78 -14.15 11.42
C LEU A 130 -22.15 -14.82 11.37
N ASP A 131 -23.10 -14.42 12.22
CA ASP A 131 -24.46 -14.98 12.29
C ASP A 131 -25.23 -14.78 10.97
N GLU A 132 -25.05 -13.66 10.30
CA GLU A 132 -25.68 -13.34 9.03
C GLU A 132 -25.04 -14.03 7.82
N HIS A 133 -23.75 -14.43 7.92
CA HIS A 133 -22.94 -14.90 6.78
C HIS A 133 -22.43 -16.35 6.97
N GLY A 134 -23.19 -17.19 7.67
CA GLY A 134 -22.90 -18.65 7.76
C GLY A 134 -21.82 -19.04 8.76
N GLY A 135 -21.57 -18.20 9.77
CA GLY A 135 -20.73 -18.50 10.93
C GLY A 135 -19.23 -18.46 10.66
N ARG A 136 -18.77 -17.94 9.52
CA ARG A 136 -17.33 -17.78 9.21
C ARG A 136 -17.09 -16.51 8.41
N ALA A 137 -15.98 -15.84 8.70
CA ALA A 137 -15.55 -14.65 7.97
C ALA A 137 -14.03 -14.60 7.79
N VAL A 138 -13.59 -13.89 6.79
CA VAL A 138 -12.19 -13.46 6.68
C VAL A 138 -12.09 -12.08 7.30
N VAL A 139 -11.38 -11.98 8.43
CA VAL A 139 -11.15 -10.71 9.12
C VAL A 139 -9.79 -10.16 8.75
N LYS A 140 -9.73 -8.86 8.46
CA LYS A 140 -8.50 -8.17 8.04
C LYS A 140 -8.31 -6.87 8.79
N THR A 141 -7.07 -6.56 9.13
CA THR A 141 -6.71 -5.19 9.52
C THR A 141 -6.82 -4.29 8.30
N PRO A 142 -7.44 -3.09 8.41
CA PRO A 142 -7.62 -2.19 7.26
C PRO A 142 -6.31 -1.80 6.60
N ARG A 143 -5.29 -1.56 7.42
CA ARG A 143 -3.95 -1.13 6.99
C ARG A 143 -2.90 -2.13 7.43
N GLY A 144 -1.78 -2.15 6.71
CA GLY A 144 -0.74 -3.14 6.92
C GLY A 144 -1.20 -4.55 6.51
N GLY A 145 -0.60 -5.58 7.11
CA GLY A 145 -0.93 -6.97 6.77
C GLY A 145 -0.27 -7.43 5.47
N TYR A 146 0.97 -7.86 5.60
CA TYR A 146 1.81 -8.40 4.53
C TYR A 146 2.00 -9.90 4.76
N ASP A 147 2.08 -10.68 3.69
CA ASP A 147 2.42 -12.11 3.73
C ASP A 147 1.57 -12.93 4.73
N GLY A 148 0.25 -12.70 4.71
CA GLY A 148 -0.68 -13.40 5.60
C GLY A 148 -0.78 -12.82 7.02
N LYS A 149 0.00 -11.79 7.35
CA LYS A 149 -0.18 -11.04 8.60
C LYS A 149 -1.39 -10.10 8.47
N GLY A 150 -2.14 -9.92 9.56
CA GLY A 150 -3.33 -9.07 9.56
C GLY A 150 -4.49 -9.59 8.71
N VAL A 151 -4.54 -10.91 8.44
CA VAL A 151 -5.66 -11.62 7.84
C VAL A 151 -5.87 -12.95 8.57
N ARG A 152 -7.13 -13.26 8.90
CA ARG A 152 -7.49 -14.53 9.58
C ARG A 152 -8.89 -14.94 9.16
N VAL A 153 -9.08 -16.25 8.93
CA VAL A 153 -10.41 -16.85 8.83
C VAL A 153 -10.87 -17.17 10.24
N VAL A 154 -12.01 -16.65 10.65
CA VAL A 154 -12.53 -16.82 12.02
C VAL A 154 -13.94 -17.39 12.01
N ALA A 155 -14.29 -18.09 13.08
CA ALA A 155 -15.64 -18.55 13.41
C ALA A 155 -16.08 -18.01 14.78
N ASP A 156 -15.19 -17.38 15.52
CA ASP A 156 -15.44 -16.79 16.83
C ASP A 156 -14.70 -15.43 16.91
N PRO A 157 -15.37 -14.35 17.37
CA PRO A 157 -14.72 -13.06 17.56
C PRO A 157 -13.50 -13.07 18.50
N GLU A 158 -13.43 -13.98 19.45
CA GLU A 158 -12.30 -14.13 20.35
C GLU A 158 -10.99 -14.44 19.64
N GLU A 159 -11.05 -15.04 18.44
CA GLU A 159 -9.87 -15.36 17.63
C GLU A 159 -9.09 -14.11 17.15
N VAL A 160 -9.74 -12.95 17.17
CA VAL A 160 -9.16 -11.64 16.77
C VAL A 160 -9.42 -10.55 17.81
N ALA A 161 -9.67 -10.92 19.06
CA ALA A 161 -10.01 -9.96 20.12
C ALA A 161 -8.95 -8.87 20.28
N ASP A 162 -7.67 -9.26 20.24
CA ASP A 162 -6.50 -8.37 20.32
C ASP A 162 -6.39 -7.39 19.12
N TRP A 163 -7.03 -7.68 18.00
CA TRP A 163 -6.97 -6.79 16.83
C TRP A 163 -7.86 -5.57 16.98
N PHE A 164 -8.92 -5.63 17.80
CA PHE A 164 -9.78 -4.47 18.08
C PHE A 164 -9.05 -3.37 18.86
N ASP A 165 -7.95 -3.68 19.56
CA ASP A 165 -7.08 -2.68 20.19
C ASP A 165 -6.45 -1.74 19.15
N CYS A 166 -6.31 -2.19 17.90
CA CYS A 166 -5.80 -1.40 16.79
C CYS A 166 -6.90 -0.58 16.07
N GLY A 167 -8.15 -0.71 16.50
CA GLY A 167 -9.31 0.00 15.94
C GLY A 167 -10.25 -0.89 15.15
N GLU A 168 -10.83 -0.34 14.08
CA GLU A 168 -11.80 -1.03 13.23
C GLU A 168 -11.15 -2.10 12.34
N LEU A 169 -11.90 -3.15 12.02
CA LEU A 169 -11.49 -4.26 11.15
C LEU A 169 -12.44 -4.38 9.95
N LEU A 170 -11.97 -5.03 8.90
CA LEU A 170 -12.78 -5.48 7.77
C LEU A 170 -13.16 -6.94 8.00
N ALA A 171 -14.44 -7.27 7.98
CA ALA A 171 -14.98 -8.63 7.87
C ALA A 171 -15.56 -8.85 6.47
N GLU A 172 -15.28 -9.99 5.85
CA GLU A 172 -15.79 -10.37 4.53
C GLU A 172 -15.92 -11.88 4.38
#